data_e68ef61616b086802b1c6912b7dc9054
#
_entry.id   e68ef61616b086802b1c6912b7dc9054
#
_cell.length_a   1.000
_cell.length_b   1.000
_cell.length_c   1.000
_cell.angle_alpha   90.00
_cell.angle_beta   90.00
_cell.angle_gamma   90.00
#
_symmetry.space_group_name_H-M   'P 1'
#
loop_
_entity.id
_entity.type
_entity.pdbx_description
1 polymer ?
#
loop_
_entity_poly.entity_id
_entity_poly.type
_entity_poly.pdbx_seq_one_letter_code
_entity_poly.pdbx_strand_id
1 'polypeptide(L)'
;AAEDHGLKVFGGLKWQQGSDFLRAPGNFSAARVALADGLRRIGRHPALAGVYVGNEIPADLVRWMGPLRVRVAVEELISLGKSLAPHLLFAYANYPSTEYLEPENADFTAFNVYLESESAFRSYLKRLHHIAGDRPLVISEFGLDSRRHGLDRQAECLGWATQAAYDLETAGMTLYAWSDRWWNGGAEVLDWDFGLLDRTGAAKPALGKLAGLRLHSPPGGPGLYSVIVCTRNGRQRIGNCLAAIQAMEDSNFETVVVDDGSTDGTADEVAEKFPWVRLVRLEPSGLSCARNAGAAAACGEVLLFTDDDCEPDGEWIGRLRPAFAGERYAAVGGPNLPPAPRTWQEAVVRASPGAPSHVLLDDELAEHLPGCNLAVTREAFERMGGFDPQFQTAGDDVDFCWRLSDAGLRLGFVPGAFVWHWRRPSIAAFLRQQVGYGKAERLLLAKHPARFSACGDANWQGFVYGGGPVRVMEGSLIHFGKMGEAGYQAITNRMLPLRGLDDAFDSWRSRLMLAVVEVLQPRLRAWMRNRRFVLFQKQPRALWSEAPTGEFTLDSPGGEGRESFLNILMKHGWKPSYRSDLWDLEKYDGRVLMATERGNGGGARILVRYRGKDPRKSVTLLDQSSKKV
;
A
#
# COMPACT_ATOMS: atom_id res chain seq x y z
N ALA A 1 -28.09 -17.25 16.90
CA ALA A 1 -28.60 -16.69 15.63
C ALA A 1 -27.54 -16.80 14.51
N ALA A 2 -26.36 -16.12 14.61
CA ALA A 2 -25.36 -16.20 13.52
C ALA A 2 -24.87 -17.64 13.29
N GLU A 3 -24.55 -18.36 14.35
CA GLU A 3 -24.13 -19.77 14.29
C GLU A 3 -25.20 -20.66 13.68
N ASP A 4 -26.47 -20.47 14.02
CA ASP A 4 -27.60 -21.26 13.50
C ASP A 4 -27.79 -21.09 11.98
N HIS A 5 -27.25 -20.03 11.42
CA HIS A 5 -27.26 -19.72 9.99
C HIS A 5 -25.91 -19.89 9.30
N GLY A 6 -24.90 -20.44 9.99
CA GLY A 6 -23.56 -20.61 9.43
C GLY A 6 -22.81 -19.29 9.16
N LEU A 7 -23.26 -18.18 9.75
CA LEU A 7 -22.66 -16.86 9.55
C LEU A 7 -21.47 -16.62 10.46
N LYS A 8 -20.48 -15.89 9.98
CA LYS A 8 -19.36 -15.40 10.76
C LYS A 8 -19.57 -13.93 11.13
N VAL A 9 -19.05 -13.54 12.29
CA VAL A 9 -19.21 -12.20 12.87
C VAL A 9 -17.84 -11.58 13.09
N PHE A 10 -17.67 -10.35 12.65
CA PHE A 10 -16.59 -9.46 13.09
C PHE A 10 -17.15 -8.52 14.14
N GLY A 11 -16.57 -8.53 15.34
CA GLY A 11 -17.00 -7.67 16.45
C GLY A 11 -16.26 -6.34 16.44
N GLY A 12 -16.94 -5.23 16.72
CA GLY A 12 -16.31 -3.93 16.93
C GLY A 12 -16.04 -3.70 18.43
N LEU A 13 -14.79 -3.35 18.79
CA LEU A 13 -14.45 -2.92 20.14
C LEU A 13 -15.01 -1.52 20.39
N LYS A 14 -15.92 -1.38 21.36
CA LYS A 14 -16.47 -0.08 21.76
C LYS A 14 -15.63 0.56 22.86
N TRP A 15 -15.04 1.73 22.57
CA TRP A 15 -14.28 2.53 23.51
C TRP A 15 -14.30 4.03 23.13
N GLN A 16 -13.73 4.89 23.97
CA GLN A 16 -13.75 6.35 23.77
C GLN A 16 -12.66 6.81 22.81
N GLN A 17 -12.64 6.29 21.59
CA GLN A 17 -11.66 6.63 20.56
C GLN A 17 -11.83 8.06 19.98
N GLY A 18 -12.99 8.67 20.16
CA GLY A 18 -13.30 10.05 19.75
C GLY A 18 -12.84 11.11 20.76
N SER A 19 -11.90 10.78 21.66
CA SER A 19 -11.31 11.71 22.63
C SER A 19 -9.78 11.64 22.58
N ASP A 20 -9.08 12.62 23.20
CA ASP A 20 -7.62 12.55 23.34
C ASP A 20 -7.24 11.45 24.37
N PHE A 21 -7.30 10.20 23.92
CA PHE A 21 -7.03 9.04 24.74
C PHE A 21 -5.54 8.87 25.12
N LEU A 22 -4.64 9.58 24.44
CA LEU A 22 -3.22 9.55 24.79
C LEU A 22 -2.87 10.50 25.94
N ARG A 23 -3.62 11.59 26.11
CA ARG A 23 -3.49 12.50 27.27
C ARG A 23 -4.38 12.08 28.43
N ALA A 24 -5.40 11.30 28.18
CA ALA A 24 -6.28 10.70 29.18
C ALA A 24 -6.00 9.19 29.31
N PRO A 25 -4.90 8.76 29.96
CA PRO A 25 -4.45 7.36 29.96
C PRO A 25 -5.49 6.38 30.50
N GLY A 26 -6.44 6.84 31.32
CA GLY A 26 -7.59 6.05 31.74
C GLY A 26 -8.47 5.56 30.59
N ASN A 27 -8.65 6.36 29.54
CA ASN A 27 -9.48 5.98 28.38
C ASN A 27 -8.85 4.84 27.59
N PHE A 28 -7.54 4.91 27.36
CA PHE A 28 -6.82 3.84 26.66
C PHE A 28 -6.69 2.56 27.50
N SER A 29 -6.46 2.71 28.80
CA SER A 29 -6.47 1.57 29.73
C SER A 29 -7.85 0.89 29.76
N ALA A 30 -8.94 1.67 29.72
CA ALA A 30 -10.30 1.13 29.63
C ALA A 30 -10.54 0.35 28.32
N ALA A 31 -9.96 0.80 27.19
CA ALA A 31 -10.03 0.07 25.92
C ALA A 31 -9.36 -1.31 26.02
N ARG A 32 -8.18 -1.39 26.64
CA ARG A 32 -7.47 -2.67 26.88
C ARG A 32 -8.28 -3.62 27.75
N VAL A 33 -8.89 -3.11 28.82
CA VAL A 33 -9.76 -3.89 29.70
C VAL A 33 -11.01 -4.37 28.95
N ALA A 34 -11.65 -3.49 28.19
CA ALA A 34 -12.84 -3.83 27.40
C ALA A 34 -12.56 -4.93 26.36
N LEU A 35 -11.39 -4.86 25.68
CA LEU A 35 -10.95 -5.90 24.75
C LEU A 35 -10.77 -7.24 25.46
N ALA A 36 -10.03 -7.25 26.58
CA ALA A 36 -9.77 -8.47 27.33
C ALA A 36 -11.07 -9.09 27.91
N ASP A 37 -12.00 -8.26 28.40
CA ASP A 37 -13.29 -8.70 28.92
C ASP A 37 -14.20 -9.23 27.81
N GLY A 38 -14.24 -8.55 26.66
CA GLY A 38 -14.97 -9.01 25.48
C GLY A 38 -14.47 -10.37 25.01
N LEU A 39 -13.17 -10.53 24.85
CA LEU A 39 -12.55 -11.79 24.41
C LEU A 39 -12.76 -12.93 25.42
N ARG A 40 -12.77 -12.65 26.75
CA ARG A 40 -13.12 -13.65 27.74
C ARG A 40 -14.56 -14.15 27.65
N ARG A 41 -15.49 -13.26 27.27
CA ARG A 41 -16.93 -13.57 27.17
C ARG A 41 -17.26 -14.32 25.88
N ILE A 42 -16.79 -13.85 24.74
CA ILE A 42 -17.22 -14.33 23.41
C ILE A 42 -16.08 -14.80 22.51
N GLY A 43 -14.83 -14.68 22.94
CA GLY A 43 -13.67 -14.99 22.09
C GLY A 43 -13.60 -16.44 21.58
N ARG A 44 -14.26 -17.37 22.30
CA ARG A 44 -14.35 -18.79 21.89
C ARG A 44 -15.62 -19.16 21.14
N HIS A 45 -16.50 -18.16 20.85
CA HIS A 45 -17.74 -18.42 20.16
C HIS A 45 -17.45 -18.79 18.68
N PRO A 46 -17.96 -19.91 18.15
CA PRO A 46 -17.58 -20.42 16.81
C PRO A 46 -17.99 -19.48 15.67
N ALA A 47 -19.00 -18.63 15.88
CA ALA A 47 -19.39 -17.63 14.89
C ALA A 47 -18.46 -16.40 14.87
N LEU A 48 -17.66 -16.13 15.92
CA LEU A 48 -16.75 -14.99 15.93
C LEU A 48 -15.53 -15.28 15.07
N ALA A 49 -15.31 -14.49 14.04
CA ALA A 49 -14.17 -14.61 13.12
C ALA A 49 -13.05 -13.62 13.46
N GLY A 50 -13.39 -12.43 13.94
CA GLY A 50 -12.39 -11.42 14.24
C GLY A 50 -12.95 -10.19 14.96
N VAL A 51 -12.06 -9.26 15.26
CA VAL A 51 -12.38 -8.03 16.00
C VAL A 51 -11.74 -6.82 15.35
N TYR A 52 -12.53 -5.79 15.08
CA TYR A 52 -12.05 -4.44 14.81
C TYR A 52 -11.71 -3.75 16.14
N VAL A 53 -10.44 -3.44 16.37
CA VAL A 53 -9.99 -2.83 17.64
C VAL A 53 -10.31 -1.33 17.73
N GLY A 54 -10.74 -0.73 16.64
CA GLY A 54 -11.21 0.65 16.53
C GLY A 54 -11.87 0.88 15.19
N ASN A 55 -12.58 1.98 15.05
CA ASN A 55 -13.32 2.38 13.86
C ASN A 55 -13.24 3.90 13.69
N GLU A 56 -12.71 4.38 12.56
CA GLU A 56 -12.73 5.78 12.15
C GLU A 56 -12.30 6.78 13.25
N ILE A 57 -11.09 6.63 13.80
CA ILE A 57 -10.56 7.65 14.73
C ILE A 57 -10.47 8.98 13.97
N PRO A 58 -11.14 10.06 14.47
CA PRO A 58 -11.25 11.32 13.74
C PRO A 58 -9.89 11.90 13.30
N ALA A 59 -9.78 12.29 12.03
CA ALA A 59 -8.51 12.73 11.43
C ALA A 59 -7.89 13.94 12.13
N ASP A 60 -8.72 14.89 12.58
CA ASP A 60 -8.27 16.05 13.35
C ASP A 60 -7.71 15.65 14.72
N LEU A 61 -8.34 14.69 15.38
CA LEU A 61 -7.87 14.15 16.65
C LEU A 61 -6.57 13.36 16.48
N VAL A 62 -6.43 12.61 15.39
CA VAL A 62 -5.18 11.93 15.04
C VAL A 62 -4.04 12.93 14.84
N ARG A 63 -4.29 14.01 14.11
CA ARG A 63 -3.28 15.09 13.91
C ARG A 63 -2.89 15.75 15.23
N TRP A 64 -3.88 15.97 16.10
CA TRP A 64 -3.67 16.50 17.44
C TRP A 64 -2.78 15.61 18.30
N MET A 65 -3.10 14.34 18.42
CA MET A 65 -2.36 13.37 19.23
C MET A 65 -1.00 12.98 18.64
N GLY A 66 -0.83 13.10 17.33
CA GLY A 66 0.32 12.67 16.56
C GLY A 66 0.12 11.27 15.93
N PRO A 67 0.13 11.18 14.59
CA PRO A 67 -0.26 9.98 13.83
C PRO A 67 0.50 8.71 14.23
N LEU A 68 1.82 8.79 14.39
CA LEU A 68 2.64 7.65 14.81
C LEU A 68 2.23 7.13 16.20
N ARG A 69 1.92 8.03 17.12
CA ARG A 69 1.51 7.64 18.47
C ARG A 69 0.14 6.96 18.47
N VAL A 70 -0.78 7.43 17.63
CA VAL A 70 -2.10 6.81 17.46
C VAL A 70 -1.96 5.44 16.81
N ARG A 71 -1.14 5.32 15.76
CA ARG A 71 -0.87 4.03 15.12
C ARG A 71 -0.30 3.01 16.11
N VAL A 72 0.72 3.38 16.88
CA VAL A 72 1.29 2.51 17.93
C VAL A 72 0.24 2.09 18.95
N ALA A 73 -0.68 2.97 19.36
CA ALA A 73 -1.76 2.61 20.28
C ALA A 73 -2.74 1.59 19.66
N VAL A 74 -3.08 1.74 18.38
CA VAL A 74 -3.92 0.76 17.66
C VAL A 74 -3.19 -0.59 17.54
N GLU A 75 -1.91 -0.57 17.17
CA GLU A 75 -1.06 -1.77 17.08
C GLU A 75 -0.91 -2.49 18.44
N GLU A 76 -0.87 -1.75 19.54
CA GLU A 76 -0.86 -2.32 20.89
C GLU A 76 -2.16 -3.09 21.19
N LEU A 77 -3.33 -2.55 20.82
CA LEU A 77 -4.61 -3.25 20.98
C LEU A 77 -4.67 -4.51 20.11
N ILE A 78 -4.19 -4.46 18.87
CA ILE A 78 -4.11 -5.64 17.98
C ILE A 78 -3.21 -6.70 18.60
N SER A 79 -2.02 -6.34 19.06
CA SER A 79 -1.06 -7.24 19.69
C SER A 79 -1.65 -7.89 20.96
N LEU A 80 -2.35 -7.11 21.79
CA LEU A 80 -3.05 -7.62 22.96
C LEU A 80 -4.14 -8.62 22.54
N GLY A 81 -4.95 -8.29 21.54
CA GLY A 81 -5.99 -9.18 21.01
C GLY A 81 -5.42 -10.52 20.54
N LYS A 82 -4.37 -10.49 19.72
CA LYS A 82 -3.67 -11.68 19.21
C LYS A 82 -3.08 -12.54 20.33
N SER A 83 -2.55 -11.92 21.39
CA SER A 83 -2.01 -12.64 22.53
C SER A 83 -3.09 -13.36 23.34
N LEU A 84 -4.29 -12.78 23.43
CA LEU A 84 -5.42 -13.33 24.21
C LEU A 84 -6.25 -14.34 23.42
N ALA A 85 -6.37 -14.17 22.09
CA ALA A 85 -7.17 -15.00 21.21
C ALA A 85 -6.49 -15.20 19.84
N PRO A 86 -5.39 -15.98 19.77
CA PRO A 86 -4.58 -16.13 18.55
C PRO A 86 -5.30 -16.83 17.37
N HIS A 87 -6.49 -17.35 17.59
CA HIS A 87 -7.34 -17.97 16.57
C HIS A 87 -8.32 -16.98 15.92
N LEU A 88 -8.40 -15.74 16.41
CA LEU A 88 -9.22 -14.69 15.83
C LEU A 88 -8.38 -13.72 15.01
N LEU A 89 -9.03 -13.08 14.05
CA LEU A 89 -8.42 -12.04 13.21
C LEU A 89 -8.63 -10.65 13.83
N PHE A 90 -7.60 -9.79 13.75
CA PHE A 90 -7.65 -8.44 14.31
C PHE A 90 -7.27 -7.41 13.25
N ALA A 91 -8.10 -6.37 13.13
CA ALA A 91 -7.87 -5.24 12.25
C ALA A 91 -8.38 -3.92 12.85
N TYR A 92 -8.07 -2.83 12.21
CA TYR A 92 -8.60 -1.49 12.47
C TYR A 92 -9.46 -1.07 11.27
N ALA A 93 -10.73 -0.72 11.47
CA ALA A 93 -11.57 -0.19 10.42
C ALA A 93 -11.17 1.27 10.15
N ASN A 94 -10.33 1.44 9.14
CA ASN A 94 -9.77 2.69 8.70
C ASN A 94 -10.72 3.40 7.73
N TYR A 95 -10.42 4.62 7.34
CA TYR A 95 -11.23 5.36 6.38
C TYR A 95 -10.39 6.40 5.63
N PRO A 96 -10.86 6.90 4.48
CA PRO A 96 -10.19 7.96 3.76
C PRO A 96 -9.94 9.20 4.65
N SER A 97 -8.76 9.80 4.48
CA SER A 97 -8.07 10.84 5.24
C SER A 97 -7.25 10.37 6.46
N THR A 98 -7.29 9.08 6.81
CA THR A 98 -6.40 8.49 7.82
C THR A 98 -5.68 7.22 7.34
N GLU A 99 -5.48 7.05 6.03
CA GLU A 99 -4.80 5.91 5.42
C GLU A 99 -3.43 5.64 6.05
N TYR A 100 -2.75 6.69 6.50
CA TYR A 100 -1.45 6.62 7.19
C TYR A 100 -1.52 5.96 8.59
N LEU A 101 -2.71 5.70 9.11
CA LEU A 101 -2.90 4.95 10.37
C LEU A 101 -2.93 3.44 10.17
N GLU A 102 -2.84 2.95 8.94
CA GLU A 102 -2.89 1.52 8.69
C GLU A 102 -1.88 0.77 9.56
N PRO A 103 -2.32 -0.13 10.48
CA PRO A 103 -1.44 -0.84 11.39
C PRO A 103 -0.60 -1.89 10.64
N GLU A 104 0.67 -2.01 10.97
CA GLU A 104 1.55 -3.01 10.33
C GLU A 104 1.27 -4.44 10.80
N ASN A 105 0.74 -4.59 12.02
CA ASN A 105 0.48 -5.88 12.66
C ASN A 105 -0.97 -6.38 12.54
N ALA A 106 -1.81 -5.74 11.73
CA ALA A 106 -3.16 -6.21 11.45
C ALA A 106 -3.14 -7.49 10.60
N ASP A 107 -4.14 -8.37 10.76
CA ASP A 107 -4.26 -9.60 9.96
C ASP A 107 -4.78 -9.32 8.56
N PHE A 108 -5.54 -8.26 8.40
CA PHE A 108 -6.04 -7.77 7.12
C PHE A 108 -6.23 -6.25 7.18
N THR A 109 -6.22 -5.63 6.01
CA THR A 109 -6.48 -4.18 5.85
C THR A 109 -7.97 -3.97 5.70
N ALA A 110 -8.57 -3.12 6.53
CA ALA A 110 -10.00 -2.83 6.51
C ALA A 110 -10.27 -1.34 6.32
N PHE A 111 -11.15 -1.01 5.36
CA PHE A 111 -11.51 0.38 5.04
C PHE A 111 -13.01 0.57 4.91
N ASN A 112 -13.53 1.63 5.53
CA ASN A 112 -14.86 2.17 5.29
C ASN A 112 -14.80 3.12 4.10
N VAL A 113 -15.53 2.82 3.02
CA VAL A 113 -15.42 3.56 1.75
C VAL A 113 -16.79 3.97 1.25
N TYR A 114 -17.15 5.25 1.39
CA TYR A 114 -18.45 5.80 0.96
C TYR A 114 -18.33 6.67 -0.29
N LEU A 115 -17.66 6.16 -1.33
CA LEU A 115 -17.55 6.85 -2.62
C LEU A 115 -18.75 6.51 -3.51
N GLU A 116 -19.48 7.53 -3.93
CA GLU A 116 -20.77 7.41 -4.63
C GLU A 116 -20.64 7.29 -6.16
N SER A 117 -19.44 7.38 -6.69
CA SER A 117 -19.11 7.21 -8.11
C SER A 117 -18.36 5.90 -8.32
N GLU A 118 -18.83 5.05 -9.24
CA GLU A 118 -18.19 3.78 -9.56
C GLU A 118 -16.72 3.96 -9.97
N SER A 119 -16.43 4.95 -10.82
CA SER A 119 -15.05 5.21 -11.27
C SER A 119 -14.14 5.64 -10.13
N ALA A 120 -14.62 6.49 -9.21
CA ALA A 120 -13.87 6.92 -8.03
C ALA A 120 -13.66 5.74 -7.06
N PHE A 121 -14.70 4.93 -6.83
CA PHE A 121 -14.64 3.75 -5.98
C PHE A 121 -13.62 2.72 -6.52
N ARG A 122 -13.68 2.38 -7.81
CA ARG A 122 -12.73 1.47 -8.47
C ARG A 122 -11.28 2.00 -8.39
N SER A 123 -11.07 3.29 -8.63
CA SER A 123 -9.74 3.90 -8.51
C SER A 123 -9.22 3.86 -7.07
N TYR A 124 -10.11 4.06 -6.10
CA TYR A 124 -9.74 4.02 -4.70
C TYR A 124 -9.45 2.59 -4.20
N LEU A 125 -10.19 1.59 -4.64
CA LEU A 125 -9.87 0.18 -4.33
C LEU A 125 -8.47 -0.21 -4.82
N LYS A 126 -8.07 0.20 -6.04
CA LYS A 126 -6.71 -0.03 -6.54
C LYS A 126 -5.66 0.63 -5.63
N ARG A 127 -5.92 1.86 -5.19
CA ARG A 127 -5.08 2.55 -4.22
C ARG A 127 -4.99 1.80 -2.89
N LEU A 128 -6.11 1.26 -2.39
CA LEU A 128 -6.14 0.49 -1.15
C LEU A 128 -5.33 -0.80 -1.24
N HIS A 129 -5.26 -1.46 -2.39
CA HIS A 129 -4.38 -2.61 -2.60
C HIS A 129 -2.90 -2.25 -2.43
N HIS A 130 -2.47 -1.04 -2.85
CA HIS A 130 -1.11 -0.56 -2.58
C HIS A 130 -0.86 -0.36 -1.08
N ILE A 131 -1.88 0.02 -0.31
CA ILE A 131 -1.81 0.20 1.14
C ILE A 131 -1.81 -1.16 1.84
N ALA A 132 -2.64 -2.08 1.39
CA ALA A 132 -2.75 -3.42 1.95
C ALA A 132 -1.44 -4.23 1.79
N GLY A 133 -0.74 -4.05 0.67
CA GLY A 133 0.52 -4.75 0.38
C GLY A 133 0.28 -6.27 0.24
N ASP A 134 0.77 -7.05 1.18
CA ASP A 134 0.64 -8.52 1.23
C ASP A 134 -0.57 -9.01 2.05
N ARG A 135 -1.36 -8.09 2.60
CA ARG A 135 -2.53 -8.44 3.42
C ARG A 135 -3.81 -8.45 2.62
N PRO A 136 -4.79 -9.28 2.98
CA PRO A 136 -6.12 -9.23 2.40
C PRO A 136 -6.75 -7.84 2.58
N LEU A 137 -7.43 -7.33 1.56
CA LEU A 137 -8.19 -6.07 1.62
C LEU A 137 -9.66 -6.36 1.84
N VAL A 138 -10.24 -5.80 2.89
CA VAL A 138 -11.68 -5.87 3.22
C VAL A 138 -12.29 -4.47 3.19
N ILE A 139 -13.37 -4.30 2.48
CA ILE A 139 -14.21 -3.10 2.60
C ILE A 139 -15.14 -3.32 3.79
N SER A 140 -14.77 -2.75 4.94
CA SER A 140 -15.47 -2.95 6.19
C SER A 140 -16.81 -2.22 6.26
N GLU A 141 -16.98 -1.14 5.51
CA GLU A 141 -18.27 -0.47 5.33
C GLU A 141 -18.37 0.17 3.94
N PHE A 142 -19.52 -0.05 3.30
CA PHE A 142 -19.97 0.68 2.11
C PHE A 142 -21.49 0.79 2.14
N GLY A 143 -22.03 1.92 1.74
CA GLY A 143 -23.49 2.11 1.65
C GLY A 143 -23.86 3.40 0.95
N LEU A 144 -25.14 3.53 0.62
CA LEU A 144 -25.74 4.75 0.09
C LEU A 144 -27.05 5.04 0.80
N ASP A 145 -27.22 6.28 1.26
CA ASP A 145 -28.43 6.74 1.91
C ASP A 145 -29.57 6.91 0.90
N SER A 146 -30.55 6.02 0.96
CA SER A 146 -31.73 6.06 0.05
C SER A 146 -32.63 7.26 0.29
N ARG A 147 -32.60 7.88 1.47
CA ARG A 147 -33.35 9.10 1.77
C ARG A 147 -32.86 10.28 0.94
N ARG A 148 -31.55 10.35 0.70
CA ARG A 148 -30.93 11.43 -0.10
C ARG A 148 -30.93 11.14 -1.59
N HIS A 149 -30.72 9.87 -1.95
CA HIS A 149 -30.44 9.48 -3.33
C HIS A 149 -31.58 8.73 -4.00
N GLY A 150 -32.59 8.29 -3.24
CA GLY A 150 -33.67 7.44 -3.72
C GLY A 150 -33.33 5.95 -3.69
N LEU A 151 -34.39 5.13 -3.68
CA LEU A 151 -34.28 3.67 -3.55
C LEU A 151 -33.59 3.01 -4.75
N ASP A 152 -33.88 3.48 -5.97
CA ASP A 152 -33.33 2.92 -7.20
C ASP A 152 -31.84 3.21 -7.29
N ARG A 153 -31.42 4.41 -6.94
CA ARG A 153 -29.99 4.78 -6.91
C ARG A 153 -29.22 4.00 -5.86
N GLN A 154 -29.81 3.75 -4.69
CA GLN A 154 -29.22 2.87 -3.68
C GLN A 154 -29.01 1.46 -4.26
N ALA A 155 -30.03 0.88 -4.89
CA ALA A 155 -29.95 -0.46 -5.47
C ALA A 155 -28.88 -0.56 -6.57
N GLU A 156 -28.83 0.43 -7.46
CA GLU A 156 -27.82 0.52 -8.52
C GLU A 156 -26.41 0.62 -7.92
N CYS A 157 -26.22 1.52 -6.96
CA CYS A 157 -24.95 1.79 -6.31
C CYS A 157 -24.39 0.54 -5.60
N LEU A 158 -25.21 -0.13 -4.79
CA LEU A 158 -24.78 -1.35 -4.11
C LEU A 158 -24.47 -2.48 -5.09
N GLY A 159 -25.20 -2.55 -6.22
CA GLY A 159 -24.95 -3.55 -7.26
C GLY A 159 -23.58 -3.37 -7.93
N TRP A 160 -23.27 -2.18 -8.45
CA TRP A 160 -21.97 -1.96 -9.09
C TRP A 160 -20.81 -1.96 -8.09
N ALA A 161 -21.02 -1.52 -6.83
CA ALA A 161 -19.98 -1.56 -5.82
C ALA A 161 -19.57 -2.99 -5.47
N THR A 162 -20.56 -3.90 -5.34
CA THR A 162 -20.30 -5.32 -5.09
C THR A 162 -19.58 -5.96 -6.28
N GLN A 163 -19.97 -5.64 -7.52
CA GLN A 163 -19.25 -6.11 -8.71
C GLN A 163 -17.82 -5.55 -8.75
N ALA A 164 -17.62 -4.26 -8.43
CA ALA A 164 -16.30 -3.64 -8.41
C ALA A 164 -15.38 -4.25 -7.35
N ALA A 165 -15.91 -4.55 -6.16
CA ALA A 165 -15.17 -5.23 -5.10
C ALA A 165 -14.73 -6.64 -5.53
N TYR A 166 -15.60 -7.36 -6.25
CA TYR A 166 -15.29 -8.67 -6.82
C TYR A 166 -14.24 -8.57 -7.95
N ASP A 167 -14.43 -7.66 -8.92
CA ASP A 167 -13.52 -7.47 -10.06
C ASP A 167 -12.10 -7.09 -9.62
N LEU A 168 -11.99 -6.35 -8.52
CA LEU A 168 -10.73 -5.89 -7.95
C LEU A 168 -10.26 -6.78 -6.79
N GLU A 169 -10.87 -7.97 -6.66
CA GLU A 169 -10.40 -9.06 -5.81
C GLU A 169 -10.18 -8.65 -4.34
N THR A 170 -11.13 -7.88 -3.79
CA THR A 170 -11.16 -7.66 -2.34
C THR A 170 -11.50 -8.97 -1.62
N ALA A 171 -10.90 -9.22 -0.46
CA ALA A 171 -11.17 -10.40 0.34
C ALA A 171 -12.60 -10.43 0.92
N GLY A 172 -13.26 -9.28 0.96
CA GLY A 172 -14.65 -9.17 1.42
C GLY A 172 -15.15 -7.74 1.38
N MET A 173 -16.50 -7.62 1.45
CA MET A 173 -17.19 -6.34 1.53
C MET A 173 -18.38 -6.44 2.47
N THR A 174 -18.51 -5.49 3.38
CA THR A 174 -19.66 -5.34 4.27
C THR A 174 -20.50 -4.16 3.82
N LEU A 175 -21.79 -4.41 3.64
CA LEU A 175 -22.75 -3.38 3.30
C LEU A 175 -23.34 -2.74 4.56
N TYR A 176 -23.31 -1.43 4.64
CA TYR A 176 -23.94 -0.63 5.66
C TYR A 176 -25.24 -0.06 5.12
N ALA A 177 -26.44 -0.49 5.63
CA ALA A 177 -26.62 -1.37 6.76
C ALA A 177 -27.72 -2.41 6.45
N TRP A 178 -27.99 -3.33 7.37
CA TRP A 178 -29.07 -4.30 7.22
C TRP A 178 -30.46 -3.65 7.29
N SER A 179 -30.63 -2.66 8.22
CA SER A 179 -31.92 -2.01 8.47
C SER A 179 -31.75 -0.51 8.68
N ASP A 180 -32.78 0.27 8.31
CA ASP A 180 -32.86 1.69 8.63
C ASP A 180 -33.11 1.97 10.12
N ARG A 181 -33.48 0.95 10.88
CA ARG A 181 -33.57 1.05 12.35
C ARG A 181 -32.23 0.82 13.01
N TRP A 182 -31.62 1.88 13.45
CA TRP A 182 -30.42 1.77 14.25
C TRP A 182 -30.32 2.89 15.30
N TRP A 183 -29.45 2.70 16.29
CA TRP A 183 -29.41 3.50 17.49
C TRP A 183 -28.00 3.99 17.74
N ASN A 184 -27.85 5.26 18.09
CA ASN A 184 -26.59 5.85 18.49
C ASN A 184 -26.79 6.62 19.80
N GLY A 185 -25.95 6.34 20.81
CA GLY A 185 -26.04 6.99 22.11
C GLY A 185 -27.35 6.79 22.86
N GLY A 186 -28.12 5.73 22.55
CA GLY A 186 -29.42 5.45 23.16
C GLY A 186 -30.62 6.13 22.47
N ALA A 187 -30.39 6.91 21.41
CA ALA A 187 -31.42 7.50 20.58
C ALA A 187 -31.48 6.82 19.20
N GLU A 188 -32.70 6.65 18.67
CA GLU A 188 -32.88 6.16 17.30
C GLU A 188 -32.46 7.23 16.32
N VAL A 189 -31.65 6.87 15.30
CA VAL A 189 -31.25 7.76 14.23
C VAL A 189 -32.34 7.74 13.15
N LEU A 190 -33.00 8.87 12.95
CA LEU A 190 -34.19 8.97 12.07
C LEU A 190 -33.89 9.60 10.70
N ASP A 191 -32.70 10.14 10.49
CA ASP A 191 -32.34 10.89 9.30
C ASP A 191 -31.36 10.13 8.37
N TRP A 192 -31.17 8.80 8.60
CA TRP A 192 -30.34 7.92 7.80
C TRP A 192 -31.11 6.69 7.34
N ASP A 193 -31.12 6.41 6.06
CA ASP A 193 -31.84 5.29 5.47
C ASP A 193 -30.90 4.44 4.58
N PHE A 194 -29.82 3.91 5.18
CA PHE A 194 -28.83 3.05 4.53
C PHE A 194 -29.23 1.58 4.46
N GLY A 195 -30.27 1.18 5.20
CA GLY A 195 -30.68 -0.21 5.33
C GLY A 195 -31.08 -0.86 4.01
N LEU A 196 -30.91 -2.19 3.96
CA LEU A 196 -31.54 -3.06 2.96
C LEU A 196 -33.00 -3.32 3.29
N LEU A 197 -33.37 -3.18 4.56
CA LEU A 197 -34.74 -3.17 5.07
C LEU A 197 -35.09 -1.75 5.53
N ASP A 198 -36.31 -1.34 5.27
CA ASP A 198 -36.83 -0.09 5.80
C ASP A 198 -37.12 -0.16 7.32
N ARG A 199 -37.62 0.93 7.91
CA ARG A 199 -37.91 1.00 9.35
C ARG A 199 -39.05 0.07 9.78
N THR A 200 -39.90 -0.38 8.85
CA THR A 200 -40.96 -1.34 9.12
C THR A 200 -40.48 -2.79 9.02
N GLY A 201 -39.27 -3.01 8.50
CA GLY A 201 -38.71 -4.32 8.19
C GLY A 201 -39.05 -4.82 6.78
N ALA A 202 -39.64 -3.98 5.94
CA ALA A 202 -39.89 -4.33 4.54
C ALA A 202 -38.61 -4.24 3.70
N ALA A 203 -38.47 -5.17 2.75
CA ALA A 203 -37.31 -5.21 1.86
C ALA A 203 -37.32 -4.03 0.89
N LYS A 204 -36.19 -3.33 0.80
CA LYS A 204 -35.95 -2.31 -0.23
C LYS A 204 -35.50 -2.95 -1.55
N PRO A 205 -35.63 -2.26 -2.70
CA PRO A 205 -35.19 -2.75 -4.01
C PRO A 205 -33.72 -3.23 -4.01
N ALA A 206 -32.87 -2.61 -3.21
CA ALA A 206 -31.47 -2.97 -3.07
C ALA A 206 -31.27 -4.42 -2.62
N LEU A 207 -32.08 -4.93 -1.68
CA LEU A 207 -31.99 -6.33 -1.25
C LEU A 207 -32.30 -7.30 -2.39
N GLY A 208 -33.35 -7.02 -3.16
CA GLY A 208 -33.71 -7.84 -4.34
C GLY A 208 -32.64 -7.80 -5.43
N LYS A 209 -32.04 -6.63 -5.66
CA LYS A 209 -30.93 -6.45 -6.60
C LYS A 209 -29.71 -7.29 -6.19
N LEU A 210 -29.32 -7.24 -4.93
CA LEU A 210 -28.18 -8.01 -4.41
C LEU A 210 -28.44 -9.52 -4.42
N ALA A 211 -29.62 -9.95 -4.03
CA ALA A 211 -30.02 -11.36 -4.05
C ALA A 211 -30.01 -11.96 -5.48
N GLY A 212 -30.34 -11.13 -6.47
CA GLY A 212 -30.31 -11.51 -7.89
C GLY A 212 -28.97 -11.26 -8.58
N LEU A 213 -27.99 -10.68 -7.89
CA LEU A 213 -26.71 -10.32 -8.49
C LEU A 213 -25.93 -11.57 -8.91
N ARG A 214 -25.53 -11.61 -10.17
CA ARG A 214 -24.59 -12.59 -10.70
C ARG A 214 -23.27 -11.89 -10.89
N LEU A 215 -22.31 -12.22 -10.04
CA LEU A 215 -20.94 -11.71 -10.19
C LEU A 215 -20.31 -12.33 -11.43
N HIS A 216 -19.81 -11.49 -12.30
CA HIS A 216 -19.15 -11.93 -13.53
C HIS A 216 -17.65 -11.86 -13.29
N SER A 217 -16.97 -12.97 -13.47
CA SER A 217 -15.50 -12.97 -13.47
C SER A 217 -14.99 -12.07 -14.59
N PRO A 218 -13.91 -11.31 -14.36
CA PRO A 218 -13.28 -10.55 -15.42
C PRO A 218 -12.92 -11.47 -16.59
N PRO A 219 -12.93 -10.95 -17.84
CA PRO A 219 -12.56 -11.75 -19.01
C PRO A 219 -11.23 -12.46 -18.75
N GLY A 220 -11.16 -13.74 -19.06
CA GLY A 220 -9.93 -14.51 -18.97
C GLY A 220 -8.85 -13.86 -19.82
N GLY A 221 -7.64 -13.78 -19.29
CA GLY A 221 -6.46 -13.38 -20.05
C GLY A 221 -6.00 -14.49 -21.01
N PRO A 222 -4.82 -14.33 -21.65
CA PRO A 222 -4.21 -15.33 -22.54
C PRO A 222 -4.17 -16.74 -21.95
N GLY A 223 -4.07 -17.74 -22.81
CA GLY A 223 -4.16 -19.14 -22.41
C GLY A 223 -3.01 -19.61 -21.53
N LEU A 224 -1.94 -20.10 -22.11
CA LEU A 224 -0.80 -20.66 -21.40
C LEU A 224 0.20 -19.58 -20.97
N TYR A 225 0.67 -19.67 -19.73
CA TYR A 225 1.74 -18.85 -19.16
C TYR A 225 3.02 -19.68 -19.01
N SER A 226 4.19 -19.07 -19.26
CA SER A 226 5.48 -19.72 -19.03
C SER A 226 6.26 -18.99 -17.95
N VAL A 227 6.44 -19.63 -16.80
CA VAL A 227 7.29 -19.11 -15.71
C VAL A 227 8.74 -19.45 -16.03
N ILE A 228 9.60 -18.44 -16.16
CA ILE A 228 11.00 -18.58 -16.53
C ILE A 228 11.85 -18.18 -15.32
N VAL A 229 12.61 -19.15 -14.79
CA VAL A 229 13.52 -18.97 -13.66
C VAL A 229 14.96 -19.12 -14.15
N CYS A 230 15.74 -18.04 -14.07
CA CYS A 230 17.17 -18.09 -14.40
C CYS A 230 18.00 -18.27 -13.13
N THR A 231 18.95 -19.19 -13.14
CA THR A 231 19.80 -19.47 -11.99
C THR A 231 21.27 -19.61 -12.38
N ARG A 232 22.13 -19.20 -11.48
CA ARG A 232 23.57 -19.50 -11.51
C ARG A 232 24.11 -19.66 -10.11
N ASN A 233 24.60 -20.84 -9.78
CA ASN A 233 25.04 -21.20 -8.43
C ASN A 233 23.93 -20.91 -7.39
N GLY A 234 22.71 -21.36 -7.69
CA GLY A 234 21.51 -21.13 -6.91
C GLY A 234 21.07 -22.28 -6.03
N ARG A 235 21.90 -23.31 -5.83
CA ARG A 235 21.55 -24.55 -5.14
C ARG A 235 20.84 -24.37 -3.81
N GLN A 236 21.22 -23.34 -3.03
CA GLN A 236 20.62 -23.07 -1.73
C GLN A 236 19.29 -22.31 -1.79
N ARG A 237 18.88 -21.79 -2.96
CA ARG A 237 17.75 -20.89 -3.09
C ARG A 237 16.65 -21.44 -3.99
N ILE A 238 17.03 -22.02 -5.12
CA ILE A 238 16.11 -22.41 -6.19
C ILE A 238 15.03 -23.40 -5.72
N GLY A 239 15.33 -24.22 -4.71
CA GLY A 239 14.37 -25.16 -4.17
C GLY A 239 13.12 -24.51 -3.59
N ASN A 240 13.28 -23.38 -2.85
CA ASN A 240 12.15 -22.63 -2.31
C ASN A 240 11.34 -21.96 -3.42
N CYS A 241 12.03 -21.37 -4.41
CA CYS A 241 11.39 -20.76 -5.56
C CYS A 241 10.49 -21.76 -6.31
N LEU A 242 11.04 -22.94 -6.64
CA LEU A 242 10.29 -23.97 -7.37
C LEU A 242 9.16 -24.59 -6.54
N ALA A 243 9.34 -24.71 -5.22
CA ALA A 243 8.28 -25.16 -4.33
C ALA A 243 7.12 -24.15 -4.26
N ALA A 244 7.42 -22.85 -4.23
CA ALA A 244 6.40 -21.81 -4.29
C ALA A 244 5.64 -21.81 -5.63
N ILE A 245 6.36 -21.97 -6.76
CA ILE A 245 5.75 -22.09 -8.08
C ILE A 245 4.85 -23.33 -8.16
N GLN A 246 5.27 -24.46 -7.63
CA GLN A 246 4.48 -25.70 -7.61
C GLN A 246 3.20 -25.56 -6.76
N ALA A 247 3.23 -24.70 -5.75
CA ALA A 247 2.10 -24.47 -4.84
C ALA A 247 1.10 -23.43 -5.37
N MET A 248 1.33 -22.80 -6.52
CA MET A 248 0.40 -21.84 -7.10
C MET A 248 -0.95 -22.47 -7.43
N GLU A 249 -2.01 -21.70 -7.27
CA GLU A 249 -3.39 -22.14 -7.49
C GLU A 249 -3.77 -22.26 -8.97
N ASP A 250 -3.14 -21.46 -9.83
CA ASP A 250 -3.34 -21.55 -11.29
C ASP A 250 -2.69 -22.81 -11.84
N SER A 251 -3.40 -23.54 -12.71
CA SER A 251 -2.93 -24.77 -13.32
C SER A 251 -2.54 -24.64 -14.79
N ASN A 252 -2.78 -23.47 -15.41
CA ASN A 252 -2.52 -23.27 -16.83
C ASN A 252 -1.20 -22.54 -17.08
N PHE A 253 -0.11 -23.15 -16.60
CA PHE A 253 1.24 -22.66 -16.84
C PHE A 253 2.25 -23.81 -16.98
N GLU A 254 3.39 -23.50 -17.58
CA GLU A 254 4.60 -24.33 -17.58
C GLU A 254 5.73 -23.60 -16.85
N THR A 255 6.75 -24.33 -16.43
CA THR A 255 7.94 -23.75 -15.81
C THR A 255 9.20 -24.16 -16.57
N VAL A 256 9.99 -23.16 -16.94
CA VAL A 256 11.29 -23.31 -17.59
C VAL A 256 12.38 -22.82 -16.65
N VAL A 257 13.28 -23.69 -16.25
CA VAL A 257 14.47 -23.32 -15.47
C VAL A 257 15.66 -23.25 -16.40
N VAL A 258 16.39 -22.14 -16.37
CA VAL A 258 17.60 -21.95 -17.16
C VAL A 258 18.80 -21.89 -16.22
N ASP A 259 19.66 -22.87 -16.30
CA ASP A 259 20.95 -22.91 -15.58
C ASP A 259 22.04 -22.29 -16.43
N ASP A 260 22.53 -21.12 -16.03
CA ASP A 260 23.61 -20.36 -16.73
C ASP A 260 25.01 -20.84 -16.29
N GLY A 261 25.26 -22.14 -16.45
CA GLY A 261 26.56 -22.73 -16.18
C GLY A 261 26.93 -22.77 -14.70
N SER A 262 26.03 -23.30 -13.87
CA SER A 262 26.31 -23.51 -12.43
C SER A 262 27.39 -24.58 -12.22
N THR A 263 28.21 -24.38 -11.18
CA THR A 263 29.28 -25.29 -10.79
C THR A 263 29.08 -25.90 -9.40
N ASP A 264 27.97 -25.55 -8.72
CA ASP A 264 27.64 -25.97 -7.35
C ASP A 264 26.65 -27.16 -7.28
N GLY A 265 26.28 -27.73 -8.44
CA GLY A 265 25.33 -28.84 -8.55
C GLY A 265 23.87 -28.41 -8.62
N THR A 266 23.58 -27.12 -8.86
CA THR A 266 22.21 -26.56 -9.01
C THR A 266 21.40 -27.34 -10.06
N ALA A 267 21.95 -27.51 -11.27
CA ALA A 267 21.23 -28.13 -12.38
C ALA A 267 20.86 -29.59 -12.11
N ASP A 268 21.74 -30.32 -11.42
CA ASP A 268 21.50 -31.74 -11.08
C ASP A 268 20.44 -31.86 -9.99
N GLU A 269 20.47 -30.97 -9.00
CA GLU A 269 19.44 -30.89 -7.95
C GLU A 269 18.06 -30.57 -8.53
N VAL A 270 17.98 -29.63 -9.48
CA VAL A 270 16.71 -29.30 -10.18
C VAL A 270 16.20 -30.50 -10.96
N ALA A 271 17.07 -31.20 -11.72
CA ALA A 271 16.68 -32.36 -12.49
C ALA A 271 16.19 -33.52 -11.62
N GLU A 272 16.79 -33.71 -10.44
CA GLU A 272 16.45 -34.80 -9.51
C GLU A 272 15.16 -34.48 -8.72
N LYS A 273 15.04 -33.28 -8.15
CA LYS A 273 13.96 -32.95 -7.21
C LYS A 273 12.72 -32.34 -7.86
N PHE A 274 12.85 -31.76 -9.05
CA PHE A 274 11.77 -31.04 -9.73
C PHE A 274 11.60 -31.52 -11.19
N PRO A 275 11.29 -32.84 -11.42
CA PRO A 275 11.21 -33.41 -12.76
C PRO A 275 10.05 -32.83 -13.62
N TRP A 276 9.17 -32.06 -13.03
CA TRP A 276 8.07 -31.39 -13.72
C TRP A 276 8.49 -30.08 -14.42
N VAL A 277 9.69 -29.54 -14.13
CA VAL A 277 10.19 -28.35 -14.81
C VAL A 277 10.96 -28.71 -16.08
N ARG A 278 10.90 -27.85 -17.07
CA ARG A 278 11.75 -27.93 -18.25
C ARG A 278 13.11 -27.27 -17.95
N LEU A 279 14.15 -28.08 -17.78
CA LEU A 279 15.50 -27.58 -17.50
C LEU A 279 16.27 -27.34 -18.80
N VAL A 280 16.80 -26.12 -18.95
CA VAL A 280 17.73 -25.70 -20.03
C VAL A 280 19.09 -25.44 -19.40
N ARG A 281 20.13 -26.13 -19.88
CA ARG A 281 21.52 -25.92 -19.41
C ARG A 281 22.31 -25.14 -20.44
N LEU A 282 22.97 -24.09 -20.01
CA LEU A 282 23.80 -23.23 -20.84
C LEU A 282 25.24 -23.22 -20.35
N GLU A 283 26.18 -22.90 -21.25
CA GLU A 283 27.47 -22.40 -20.82
C GLU A 283 27.30 -20.97 -20.26
N PRO A 284 28.18 -20.53 -19.34
CA PRO A 284 28.06 -19.21 -18.71
C PRO A 284 27.95 -18.09 -19.74
N SER A 285 26.78 -17.50 -19.87
CA SER A 285 26.43 -16.52 -20.91
C SER A 285 25.84 -15.21 -20.37
N GLY A 286 25.46 -15.19 -19.10
CA GLY A 286 24.88 -14.02 -18.41
C GLY A 286 23.37 -13.98 -18.45
N LEU A 287 22.80 -13.14 -17.55
CA LEU A 287 21.37 -13.11 -17.22
C LEU A 287 20.47 -12.87 -18.44
N SER A 288 20.78 -11.90 -19.30
CA SER A 288 19.98 -11.62 -20.50
C SER A 288 19.94 -12.79 -21.47
N CYS A 289 21.08 -13.47 -21.68
CA CYS A 289 21.15 -14.66 -22.52
C CYS A 289 20.33 -15.80 -21.93
N ALA A 290 20.42 -16.00 -20.62
CA ALA A 290 19.63 -17.01 -19.91
C ALA A 290 18.12 -16.74 -20.03
N ARG A 291 17.67 -15.51 -19.80
CA ARG A 291 16.26 -15.12 -19.98
C ARG A 291 15.77 -15.31 -21.40
N ASN A 292 16.58 -14.94 -22.41
CA ASN A 292 16.26 -15.15 -23.82
C ASN A 292 16.17 -16.65 -24.18
N ALA A 293 17.08 -17.47 -23.66
CA ALA A 293 17.04 -18.92 -23.87
C ALA A 293 15.80 -19.57 -23.22
N GLY A 294 15.43 -19.09 -22.02
CA GLY A 294 14.19 -19.48 -21.36
C GLY A 294 12.95 -19.13 -22.17
N ALA A 295 12.89 -17.91 -22.70
CA ALA A 295 11.80 -17.45 -23.57
C ALA A 295 11.70 -18.27 -24.86
N ALA A 296 12.84 -18.63 -25.47
CA ALA A 296 12.88 -19.47 -26.66
C ALA A 296 12.44 -20.92 -26.40
N ALA A 297 12.69 -21.43 -25.20
CA ALA A 297 12.26 -22.77 -24.78
C ALA A 297 10.79 -22.80 -24.33
N ALA A 298 10.21 -21.69 -23.96
CA ALA A 298 8.84 -21.54 -23.46
C ALA A 298 7.80 -21.64 -24.57
N CYS A 299 6.58 -22.12 -24.24
CA CYS A 299 5.45 -22.28 -25.17
C CYS A 299 4.30 -21.30 -24.90
N GLY A 300 4.28 -20.65 -23.75
CA GLY A 300 3.18 -19.77 -23.32
C GLY A 300 3.05 -18.49 -24.13
N GLU A 301 1.86 -17.95 -24.15
CA GLU A 301 1.52 -16.66 -24.77
C GLU A 301 2.03 -15.47 -23.94
N VAL A 302 2.21 -15.69 -22.64
CA VAL A 302 2.79 -14.74 -21.70
C VAL A 302 4.02 -15.35 -21.05
N LEU A 303 5.13 -14.63 -21.06
CA LEU A 303 6.40 -15.01 -20.46
C LEU A 303 6.54 -14.29 -19.10
N LEU A 304 6.64 -15.05 -18.02
CA LEU A 304 6.82 -14.55 -16.66
C LEU A 304 8.25 -14.79 -16.21
N PHE A 305 8.98 -13.72 -15.94
CA PHE A 305 10.34 -13.79 -15.42
C PHE A 305 10.34 -13.62 -13.91
N THR A 306 11.04 -14.51 -13.22
CA THR A 306 11.35 -14.42 -11.79
C THR A 306 12.77 -14.91 -11.53
N ASP A 307 13.32 -14.58 -10.35
CA ASP A 307 14.70 -14.94 -9.99
C ASP A 307 14.69 -16.16 -9.03
N ASP A 308 15.81 -16.88 -8.93
CA ASP A 308 15.96 -18.08 -8.08
C ASP A 308 15.89 -17.81 -6.57
N ASP A 309 15.90 -16.53 -6.16
CA ASP A 309 15.74 -16.05 -4.80
C ASP A 309 14.38 -15.35 -4.57
N CYS A 310 13.40 -15.64 -5.44
CA CYS A 310 12.01 -15.21 -5.33
C CYS A 310 11.09 -16.40 -5.03
N GLU A 311 10.06 -16.15 -4.24
CA GLU A 311 8.98 -17.07 -3.95
C GLU A 311 7.67 -16.39 -4.39
N PRO A 312 7.10 -16.74 -5.56
CA PRO A 312 5.82 -16.19 -6.01
C PRO A 312 4.68 -16.53 -5.04
N ASP A 313 3.74 -15.59 -4.89
CA ASP A 313 2.50 -15.84 -4.16
C ASP A 313 1.63 -16.90 -4.87
N GLY A 314 0.80 -17.63 -4.11
CA GLY A 314 -0.06 -18.68 -4.65
C GLY A 314 -1.02 -18.22 -5.73
N GLU A 315 -1.46 -16.97 -5.68
CA GLU A 315 -2.38 -16.36 -6.65
C GLU A 315 -1.66 -15.53 -7.73
N TRP A 316 -0.33 -15.53 -7.79
CA TRP A 316 0.48 -14.63 -8.62
C TRP A 316 0.02 -14.58 -10.09
N ILE A 317 -0.14 -15.71 -10.76
CA ILE A 317 -0.60 -15.79 -12.16
C ILE A 317 -2.07 -15.36 -12.26
N GLY A 318 -2.92 -15.83 -11.34
CA GLY A 318 -4.34 -15.47 -11.28
C GLY A 318 -4.56 -13.96 -11.24
N ARG A 319 -3.75 -13.26 -10.44
CA ARG A 319 -3.78 -11.78 -10.32
C ARG A 319 -3.29 -11.06 -11.57
N LEU A 320 -2.35 -11.64 -12.32
CA LEU A 320 -1.83 -11.04 -13.57
C LEU A 320 -2.77 -11.23 -14.76
N ARG A 321 -3.54 -12.33 -14.83
CA ARG A 321 -4.39 -12.68 -15.97
C ARG A 321 -5.35 -11.57 -16.41
N PRO A 322 -6.14 -10.94 -15.52
CA PRO A 322 -7.07 -9.88 -15.93
C PRO A 322 -6.41 -8.67 -16.57
N ALA A 323 -5.16 -8.39 -16.21
CA ALA A 323 -4.43 -7.25 -16.75
C ALA A 323 -4.04 -7.42 -18.24
N PHE A 324 -3.94 -8.67 -18.71
CA PHE A 324 -3.69 -8.98 -20.12
C PHE A 324 -4.98 -9.13 -20.95
N ALA A 325 -6.15 -9.10 -20.32
CA ALA A 325 -7.40 -9.10 -21.04
C ALA A 325 -7.57 -7.79 -21.84
N GLY A 326 -7.92 -7.90 -23.14
CA GLY A 326 -8.18 -6.74 -24.01
C GLY A 326 -6.93 -5.97 -24.46
N GLU A 327 -5.76 -6.58 -24.46
CA GLU A 327 -4.51 -6.05 -25.04
C GLU A 327 -4.09 -4.66 -24.47
N ARG A 328 -4.51 -4.38 -23.26
CA ARG A 328 -4.26 -3.07 -22.62
C ARG A 328 -2.78 -2.85 -22.30
N TYR A 329 -2.06 -3.92 -21.91
CA TYR A 329 -0.67 -3.89 -21.51
C TYR A 329 0.17 -4.90 -22.27
N ALA A 330 1.34 -4.49 -22.70
CA ALA A 330 2.33 -5.38 -23.29
C ALA A 330 3.15 -6.14 -22.23
N ALA A 331 3.35 -5.49 -21.08
CA ALA A 331 4.00 -6.08 -19.92
C ALA A 331 3.28 -5.68 -18.64
N VAL A 332 3.32 -6.53 -17.63
CA VAL A 332 2.70 -6.31 -16.32
C VAL A 332 3.63 -6.86 -15.24
N GLY A 333 3.66 -6.22 -14.10
CA GLY A 333 4.36 -6.71 -12.92
C GLY A 333 3.61 -6.34 -11.64
N GLY A 334 4.11 -6.81 -10.53
CA GLY A 334 3.61 -6.50 -9.21
C GLY A 334 4.74 -6.27 -8.20
N PRO A 335 4.44 -6.02 -6.93
CA PRO A 335 5.46 -5.78 -5.91
C PRO A 335 6.44 -6.95 -5.74
N ASN A 336 7.69 -6.63 -5.40
CA ASN A 336 8.65 -7.58 -4.86
C ASN A 336 8.86 -7.28 -3.37
N LEU A 337 8.26 -8.09 -2.52
CA LEU A 337 8.21 -7.87 -1.08
C LEU A 337 9.35 -8.62 -0.39
N PRO A 338 10.15 -7.96 0.46
CA PRO A 338 11.16 -8.68 1.22
C PRO A 338 10.50 -9.44 2.39
N PRO A 339 10.80 -10.73 2.58
CA PRO A 339 10.37 -11.49 3.74
C PRO A 339 10.88 -10.89 5.06
N ALA A 340 10.32 -11.35 6.19
CA ALA A 340 10.77 -10.94 7.51
C ALA A 340 12.26 -11.25 7.69
N PRO A 341 13.07 -10.33 8.24
CA PRO A 341 14.50 -10.55 8.42
C PRO A 341 14.74 -11.61 9.50
N ARG A 342 15.75 -12.46 9.30
CA ARG A 342 16.19 -13.49 10.26
C ARG A 342 17.37 -13.02 11.11
N THR A 343 18.07 -12.00 10.64
CA THR A 343 19.27 -11.45 11.28
C THR A 343 19.25 -9.92 11.24
N TRP A 344 20.01 -9.30 12.13
CA TRP A 344 20.17 -7.83 12.15
C TRP A 344 20.75 -7.28 10.83
N GLN A 345 21.60 -8.04 10.12
CA GLN A 345 22.14 -7.62 8.83
C GLN A 345 21.06 -7.62 7.75
N GLU A 346 20.21 -8.66 7.72
CA GLU A 346 19.06 -8.70 6.84
C GLU A 346 18.08 -7.56 7.12
N ALA A 347 17.84 -7.23 8.40
CA ALA A 347 17.01 -6.09 8.79
C ALA A 347 17.58 -4.75 8.25
N VAL A 348 18.89 -4.54 8.37
CA VAL A 348 19.56 -3.36 7.81
C VAL A 348 19.46 -3.34 6.28
N VAL A 349 19.70 -4.46 5.60
CA VAL A 349 19.60 -4.56 4.14
C VAL A 349 18.15 -4.33 3.68
N ARG A 350 17.17 -4.85 4.42
CA ARG A 350 15.73 -4.65 4.14
C ARG A 350 15.34 -3.18 4.23
N ALA A 351 15.82 -2.47 5.23
CA ALA A 351 15.56 -1.04 5.45
C ALA A 351 16.38 -0.13 4.50
N SER A 352 17.47 -0.64 3.90
CA SER A 352 18.38 0.15 3.07
C SER A 352 17.80 0.48 1.70
N PRO A 353 18.08 1.68 1.13
CA PRO A 353 17.73 2.01 -0.25
C PRO A 353 18.53 1.16 -1.25
N GLY A 354 18.06 1.08 -2.50
CA GLY A 354 18.78 0.44 -3.60
C GLY A 354 18.45 -1.03 -3.86
N ALA A 355 17.32 -1.51 -3.35
CA ALA A 355 16.70 -2.75 -3.80
C ALA A 355 16.21 -2.63 -5.25
N PRO A 356 15.94 -3.75 -5.96
CA PRO A 356 15.17 -3.73 -7.18
C PRO A 356 13.82 -3.05 -6.93
N SER A 357 13.55 -1.95 -7.60
CA SER A 357 12.37 -1.12 -7.34
C SER A 357 11.65 -0.83 -8.64
N HIS A 358 10.33 -0.91 -8.58
CA HIS A 358 9.46 -0.47 -9.66
C HIS A 358 9.51 1.05 -9.77
N VAL A 359 9.21 1.57 -10.96
CA VAL A 359 8.92 2.99 -11.17
C VAL A 359 7.52 3.08 -11.74
N LEU A 360 6.63 3.75 -11.03
CA LEU A 360 5.23 3.86 -11.39
C LEU A 360 4.89 5.27 -11.85
N LEU A 361 4.12 5.38 -12.92
CA LEU A 361 3.57 6.64 -13.43
C LEU A 361 2.31 7.03 -12.64
N ASP A 362 1.51 6.03 -12.29
CA ASP A 362 0.34 6.13 -11.42
C ASP A 362 0.08 4.78 -10.73
N ASP A 363 -1.07 4.59 -10.07
CA ASP A 363 -1.38 3.36 -9.34
C ASP A 363 -1.59 2.11 -10.24
N GLU A 364 -1.61 2.28 -11.58
CA GLU A 364 -1.85 1.20 -12.56
C GLU A 364 -0.76 1.09 -13.63
N LEU A 365 -0.03 2.17 -13.88
CA LEU A 365 0.95 2.27 -14.95
C LEU A 365 2.37 2.29 -14.40
N ALA A 366 3.22 1.48 -15.01
CA ALA A 366 4.64 1.45 -14.69
C ALA A 366 5.48 2.07 -15.82
N GLU A 367 6.59 2.68 -15.44
CA GLU A 367 7.71 3.02 -16.33
C GLU A 367 8.78 1.93 -16.31
N HIS A 368 8.93 1.24 -15.16
CA HIS A 368 9.88 0.16 -14.99
C HIS A 368 9.33 -0.93 -14.08
N LEU A 369 9.54 -2.16 -14.49
CA LEU A 369 9.21 -3.41 -13.78
C LEU A 369 10.49 -4.22 -13.60
N PRO A 370 10.92 -4.57 -12.38
CA PRO A 370 12.08 -5.42 -12.14
C PRO A 370 11.90 -6.83 -12.72
N GLY A 371 12.96 -7.37 -13.29
CA GLY A 371 12.96 -8.68 -13.92
C GLY A 371 12.66 -9.86 -12.99
N CYS A 372 12.60 -9.64 -11.67
CA CYS A 372 12.17 -10.65 -10.71
C CYS A 372 10.64 -10.78 -10.57
N ASN A 373 9.87 -9.84 -11.15
CA ASN A 373 8.41 -9.88 -11.23
C ASN A 373 7.96 -9.14 -12.50
N LEU A 374 8.23 -9.75 -13.65
CA LEU A 374 7.94 -9.18 -14.97
C LEU A 374 7.24 -10.21 -15.84
N ALA A 375 5.99 -9.96 -16.17
CA ALA A 375 5.22 -10.69 -17.17
C ALA A 375 5.17 -9.86 -18.47
N VAL A 376 5.36 -10.49 -19.62
CA VAL A 376 5.31 -9.83 -20.92
C VAL A 376 4.64 -10.74 -21.96
N THR A 377 3.81 -10.17 -22.85
CA THR A 377 3.25 -10.96 -23.95
C THR A 377 4.38 -11.42 -24.86
N ARG A 378 4.29 -12.66 -25.36
CA ARG A 378 5.29 -13.21 -26.31
C ARG A 378 5.46 -12.29 -27.51
N GLU A 379 4.37 -11.78 -28.07
CA GLU A 379 4.40 -10.84 -29.20
C GLU A 379 5.25 -9.60 -28.89
N ALA A 380 5.03 -8.96 -27.76
CA ALA A 380 5.81 -7.79 -27.37
C ALA A 380 7.28 -8.13 -27.11
N PHE A 381 7.56 -9.29 -26.50
CA PHE A 381 8.91 -9.77 -26.25
C PHE A 381 9.69 -9.99 -27.56
N GLU A 382 9.08 -10.71 -28.51
CA GLU A 382 9.67 -10.99 -29.83
C GLU A 382 9.83 -9.72 -30.67
N ARG A 383 8.83 -8.84 -30.67
CA ARG A 383 8.90 -7.53 -31.34
C ARG A 383 10.05 -6.67 -30.83
N MET A 384 10.38 -6.74 -29.54
CA MET A 384 11.53 -6.02 -28.98
C MET A 384 12.86 -6.74 -29.18
N GLY A 385 12.87 -7.96 -29.70
CA GLY A 385 14.07 -8.77 -29.86
C GLY A 385 14.64 -9.32 -28.55
N GLY A 386 13.80 -9.43 -27.51
CA GLY A 386 14.19 -9.94 -26.19
C GLY A 386 15.06 -8.97 -25.37
N PHE A 387 15.75 -9.51 -24.35
CA PHE A 387 16.71 -8.80 -23.54
C PHE A 387 18.05 -8.60 -24.28
N ASP A 388 18.72 -7.48 -24.07
CA ASP A 388 20.01 -7.18 -24.71
C ASP A 388 21.15 -7.93 -24.01
N PRO A 389 21.89 -8.82 -24.73
CA PRO A 389 22.96 -9.63 -24.15
C PRO A 389 24.11 -8.87 -23.52
N GLN A 390 24.28 -7.57 -23.79
CA GLN A 390 25.31 -6.77 -23.12
C GLN A 390 25.10 -6.66 -21.60
N PHE A 391 23.85 -6.82 -21.12
CA PHE A 391 23.53 -6.79 -19.70
C PHE A 391 23.67 -8.18 -19.08
N GLN A 392 24.79 -8.47 -18.47
CA GLN A 392 25.11 -9.80 -17.94
C GLN A 392 24.60 -10.07 -16.53
N THR A 393 24.34 -9.02 -15.73
CA THR A 393 24.01 -9.19 -14.30
C THR A 393 22.86 -8.32 -13.81
N ALA A 394 22.54 -7.23 -14.48
CA ALA A 394 21.47 -6.31 -14.12
C ALA A 394 21.27 -5.28 -15.23
N GLY A 395 20.15 -4.54 -15.20
CA GLY A 395 19.83 -3.42 -16.09
C GLY A 395 19.18 -3.82 -17.40
N ASP A 396 19.07 -5.10 -17.66
CA ASP A 396 18.37 -5.68 -18.82
C ASP A 396 16.86 -5.40 -18.74
N ASP A 397 16.28 -5.46 -17.56
CA ASP A 397 14.89 -5.12 -17.28
C ASP A 397 14.59 -3.64 -17.50
N VAL A 398 15.48 -2.74 -17.06
CA VAL A 398 15.37 -1.30 -17.31
C VAL A 398 15.44 -1.00 -18.81
N ASP A 399 16.44 -1.54 -19.50
CA ASP A 399 16.58 -1.42 -20.95
C ASP A 399 15.34 -1.92 -21.68
N PHE A 400 14.85 -3.08 -21.28
CA PHE A 400 13.69 -3.70 -21.92
C PHE A 400 12.42 -2.87 -21.73
N CYS A 401 12.13 -2.42 -20.49
CA CYS A 401 10.99 -1.56 -20.19
C CYS A 401 11.04 -0.24 -20.95
N TRP A 402 12.22 0.39 -21.05
CA TRP A 402 12.37 1.62 -21.83
C TRP A 402 12.15 1.41 -23.33
N ARG A 403 12.63 0.29 -23.90
CA ARG A 403 12.35 -0.03 -25.30
C ARG A 403 10.87 -0.27 -25.59
N LEU A 404 10.16 -0.96 -24.66
CA LEU A 404 8.70 -1.12 -24.73
C LEU A 404 8.01 0.25 -24.75
N SER A 405 8.36 1.13 -23.81
CA SER A 405 7.78 2.48 -23.71
C SER A 405 8.08 3.33 -24.95
N ASP A 406 9.31 3.28 -25.47
CA ASP A 406 9.71 4.01 -26.68
C ASP A 406 8.98 3.49 -27.93
N ALA A 407 8.55 2.22 -27.93
CA ALA A 407 7.69 1.63 -28.97
C ALA A 407 6.20 1.96 -28.79
N GLY A 408 5.83 2.79 -27.79
CA GLY A 408 4.45 3.16 -27.49
C GLY A 408 3.64 2.08 -26.77
N LEU A 409 4.30 1.03 -26.27
CA LEU A 409 3.66 -0.05 -25.53
C LEU A 409 3.54 0.32 -24.05
N ARG A 410 2.44 -0.12 -23.42
CA ARG A 410 2.13 0.22 -22.03
C ARG A 410 2.54 -0.89 -21.08
N LEU A 411 3.08 -0.51 -19.93
CA LEU A 411 3.40 -1.39 -18.84
C LEU A 411 2.37 -1.21 -17.71
N GLY A 412 1.78 -2.32 -17.24
CA GLY A 412 0.81 -2.33 -16.14
C GLY A 412 1.46 -2.68 -14.81
N PHE A 413 0.80 -2.31 -13.72
CA PHE A 413 1.19 -2.70 -12.37
C PHE A 413 -0.03 -3.23 -11.61
N VAL A 414 0.10 -4.44 -11.04
CA VAL A 414 -0.94 -5.13 -10.28
C VAL A 414 -0.45 -5.32 -8.83
N PRO A 415 -0.95 -4.55 -7.87
CA PRO A 415 -0.47 -4.60 -6.47
C PRO A 415 -0.63 -5.96 -5.79
N GLY A 416 -1.64 -6.74 -6.19
CA GLY A 416 -1.89 -8.09 -5.66
C GLY A 416 -1.00 -9.18 -6.24
N ALA A 417 -0.31 -8.94 -7.36
CA ALA A 417 0.55 -9.93 -8.02
C ALA A 417 1.99 -9.82 -7.52
N PHE A 418 2.22 -10.15 -6.27
CA PHE A 418 3.53 -9.98 -5.65
C PHE A 418 4.35 -11.27 -5.61
N VAL A 419 5.67 -11.07 -5.46
CA VAL A 419 6.63 -12.14 -5.17
C VAL A 419 7.40 -11.80 -3.89
N TRP A 420 7.65 -12.80 -3.07
CA TRP A 420 8.56 -12.67 -1.94
C TRP A 420 9.99 -12.74 -2.45
N HIS A 421 10.74 -11.63 -2.31
CA HIS A 421 12.11 -11.54 -2.83
C HIS A 421 13.12 -11.47 -1.68
N TRP A 422 13.89 -12.53 -1.49
CA TRP A 422 14.95 -12.59 -0.50
C TRP A 422 16.08 -11.65 -0.85
N ARG A 423 16.27 -10.64 -0.04
CA ARG A 423 17.39 -9.72 -0.21
C ARG A 423 18.71 -10.37 0.21
N ARG A 424 19.82 -9.72 -0.11
CA ARG A 424 21.15 -10.24 0.24
C ARG A 424 21.30 -10.46 1.75
N PRO A 425 21.84 -11.61 2.20
CA PRO A 425 21.84 -11.98 3.62
C PRO A 425 22.85 -11.19 4.46
N SER A 426 23.74 -10.40 3.83
CA SER A 426 24.72 -9.58 4.54
C SER A 426 24.93 -8.24 3.86
N ILE A 427 25.36 -7.26 4.65
CA ILE A 427 25.70 -5.91 4.19
C ILE A 427 26.80 -5.94 3.12
N ALA A 428 27.81 -6.80 3.29
CA ALA A 428 28.89 -6.94 2.32
C ALA A 428 28.39 -7.48 0.97
N ALA A 429 27.49 -8.46 0.97
CA ALA A 429 26.86 -8.98 -0.25
C ALA A 429 25.97 -7.92 -0.92
N PHE A 430 25.21 -7.17 -0.12
CA PHE A 430 24.41 -6.05 -0.61
C PHE A 430 25.26 -4.95 -1.28
N LEU A 431 26.36 -4.52 -0.66
CA LEU A 431 27.23 -3.50 -1.25
C LEU A 431 27.90 -4.00 -2.55
N ARG A 432 28.28 -5.29 -2.62
CA ARG A 432 28.75 -5.90 -3.89
C ARG A 432 27.70 -5.86 -4.98
N GLN A 433 26.43 -6.12 -4.65
CA GLN A 433 25.31 -5.99 -5.60
C GLN A 433 25.19 -4.55 -6.11
N GLN A 434 25.35 -3.54 -5.23
CA GLN A 434 25.29 -2.13 -5.64
C GLN A 434 26.42 -1.75 -6.61
N VAL A 435 27.59 -2.35 -6.47
CA VAL A 435 28.69 -2.22 -7.46
C VAL A 435 28.26 -2.78 -8.83
N GLY A 436 27.56 -3.93 -8.85
CA GLY A 436 26.98 -4.51 -10.07
C GLY A 436 25.97 -3.58 -10.75
N TYR A 437 25.06 -3.02 -9.95
CA TYR A 437 24.06 -2.05 -10.44
C TYR A 437 24.72 -0.80 -11.03
N GLY A 438 25.73 -0.24 -10.40
CA GLY A 438 26.46 0.91 -10.94
C GLY A 438 27.18 0.62 -12.28
N LYS A 439 27.66 -0.63 -12.49
CA LYS A 439 28.19 -1.06 -13.80
C LYS A 439 27.11 -1.14 -14.86
N ALA A 440 25.94 -1.71 -14.50
CA ALA A 440 24.79 -1.78 -15.40
C ALA A 440 24.26 -0.39 -15.77
N GLU A 441 24.15 0.53 -14.81
CA GLU A 441 23.77 1.93 -15.08
C GLU A 441 24.71 2.63 -16.07
N ARG A 442 26.00 2.29 -16.07
CA ARG A 442 26.94 2.83 -17.07
C ARG A 442 26.62 2.35 -18.49
N LEU A 443 26.18 1.09 -18.64
CA LEU A 443 25.73 0.56 -19.94
C LEU A 443 24.42 1.23 -20.36
N LEU A 444 23.49 1.39 -19.42
CA LEU A 444 22.23 2.10 -19.67
C LEU A 444 22.47 3.56 -20.08
N LEU A 445 23.37 4.28 -19.39
CA LEU A 445 23.74 5.65 -19.73
C LEU A 445 24.33 5.75 -21.16
N ALA A 446 25.14 4.77 -21.56
CA ALA A 446 25.72 4.73 -22.91
C ALA A 446 24.65 4.45 -23.99
N LYS A 447 23.67 3.61 -23.68
CA LYS A 447 22.61 3.21 -24.62
C LYS A 447 21.45 4.19 -24.67
N HIS A 448 21.06 4.78 -23.53
CA HIS A 448 19.92 5.68 -23.38
C HIS A 448 20.32 7.05 -22.77
N PRO A 449 21.23 7.81 -23.38
CA PRO A 449 21.78 9.04 -22.78
C PRO A 449 20.71 10.09 -22.47
N ALA A 450 19.62 10.15 -23.24
CA ALA A 450 18.52 11.10 -23.04
C ALA A 450 17.72 10.84 -21.75
N ARG A 451 17.82 9.63 -21.18
CA ARG A 451 17.14 9.24 -19.93
C ARG A 451 18.02 9.47 -18.69
N PHE A 452 19.11 10.21 -18.83
CA PHE A 452 20.00 10.51 -17.72
C PHE A 452 20.27 12.01 -17.61
N SER A 453 20.44 12.48 -16.39
CA SER A 453 20.87 13.85 -16.11
C SER A 453 22.34 14.06 -16.46
N ALA A 454 22.79 15.32 -16.51
CA ALA A 454 24.20 15.65 -16.68
C ALA A 454 25.12 15.07 -15.58
N CYS A 455 24.56 14.74 -14.41
CA CYS A 455 25.26 14.07 -13.32
C CYS A 455 25.24 12.54 -13.44
N GLY A 456 24.57 12.00 -14.46
CA GLY A 456 24.44 10.57 -14.72
C GLY A 456 23.37 9.87 -13.87
N ASP A 457 22.47 10.60 -13.23
CA ASP A 457 21.33 10.02 -12.54
C ASP A 457 20.18 9.76 -13.53
N ALA A 458 19.51 8.63 -13.39
CA ALA A 458 18.37 8.30 -14.24
C ALA A 458 17.22 9.30 -14.00
N ASN A 459 16.71 9.87 -15.08
CA ASN A 459 15.55 10.76 -15.10
C ASN A 459 14.29 9.92 -15.30
N TRP A 460 13.73 9.43 -14.22
CA TRP A 460 12.45 8.75 -14.24
C TRP A 460 11.31 9.77 -14.43
N GLN A 461 10.33 9.45 -15.26
CA GLN A 461 9.09 10.21 -15.38
C GLN A 461 8.17 9.94 -14.20
N GLY A 462 8.19 8.68 -13.73
CA GLY A 462 7.41 8.21 -12.60
C GLY A 462 8.12 8.32 -11.24
N PHE A 463 7.51 7.70 -10.26
CA PHE A 463 7.96 7.65 -8.87
C PHE A 463 8.57 6.27 -8.55
N VAL A 464 9.72 6.25 -7.90
CA VAL A 464 10.29 5.00 -7.38
C VAL A 464 9.35 4.44 -6.32
N TYR A 465 8.84 3.25 -6.59
CA TYR A 465 7.88 2.58 -5.72
C TYR A 465 8.53 2.09 -4.43
N GLY A 466 8.04 2.57 -3.31
CA GLY A 466 8.51 2.19 -1.97
C GLY A 466 7.46 1.46 -1.13
N GLY A 467 6.33 1.10 -1.75
CA GLY A 467 5.09 0.71 -1.08
C GLY A 467 4.14 1.90 -0.94
N GLY A 468 2.84 1.64 -0.91
CA GLY A 468 1.82 2.67 -0.84
C GLY A 468 1.47 3.31 -2.20
N PRO A 469 0.39 4.11 -2.24
CA PRO A 469 -0.16 4.68 -3.47
C PRO A 469 0.76 5.72 -4.11
N VAL A 470 0.70 5.82 -5.42
CA VAL A 470 1.52 6.70 -6.25
C VAL A 470 0.71 7.87 -6.82
N ARG A 471 -0.56 7.63 -7.14
CA ARG A 471 -1.43 8.64 -7.74
C ARG A 471 -1.77 9.74 -6.74
N VAL A 472 -1.57 11.00 -7.15
CA VAL A 472 -2.11 12.17 -6.45
C VAL A 472 -3.60 12.28 -6.76
N MET A 473 -4.45 12.14 -5.77
CA MET A 473 -5.90 12.35 -5.89
C MET A 473 -6.23 13.73 -5.32
N GLU A 474 -6.22 14.76 -6.17
CA GLU A 474 -6.55 16.11 -5.74
C GLU A 474 -8.06 16.28 -5.55
N GLY A 475 -8.44 16.90 -4.42
CA GLY A 475 -9.75 17.50 -4.24
C GLY A 475 -10.95 16.55 -4.08
N SER A 476 -10.75 15.24 -3.96
CA SER A 476 -11.86 14.31 -3.70
C SER A 476 -12.34 14.42 -2.26
N LEU A 477 -13.35 15.26 -2.02
CA LEU A 477 -14.15 15.21 -0.80
C LEU A 477 -14.90 13.87 -0.75
N ILE A 478 -14.68 13.08 0.30
CA ILE A 478 -15.20 11.72 0.37
C ILE A 478 -16.56 11.69 1.02
N HIS A 479 -16.78 12.57 1.97
CA HIS A 479 -18.06 12.65 2.65
C HIS A 479 -18.36 14.07 3.09
N PHE A 480 -19.55 14.53 2.76
CA PHE A 480 -20.08 15.81 3.20
C PHE A 480 -21.46 15.60 3.80
N GLY A 481 -21.59 15.69 5.11
CA GLY A 481 -22.87 15.63 5.76
C GLY A 481 -22.81 15.31 7.26
N LYS A 482 -23.98 15.16 7.87
CA LYS A 482 -24.16 14.94 9.31
C LYS A 482 -23.69 13.56 9.79
N MET A 483 -23.32 12.68 8.87
CA MET A 483 -22.67 11.41 9.20
C MET A 483 -21.19 11.63 9.49
N GLY A 484 -20.82 11.41 10.68
CA GLY A 484 -19.46 11.61 11.10
C GLY A 484 -19.14 13.11 11.23
N GLU A 485 -18.48 13.41 12.28
CA GLU A 485 -18.14 14.75 12.68
C GLU A 485 -16.88 15.30 11.97
N ALA A 486 -16.41 14.66 10.89
CA ALA A 486 -15.22 15.04 10.19
C ALA A 486 -15.53 15.92 8.98
N GLY A 487 -15.49 17.23 9.17
CA GLY A 487 -15.83 18.25 8.16
C GLY A 487 -14.85 18.38 7.04
N TYR A 488 -13.74 17.81 6.90
CA TYR A 488 -12.78 17.89 5.81
C TYR A 488 -12.09 16.54 5.61
N GLN A 489 -12.85 15.55 5.16
CA GLN A 489 -12.28 14.28 4.74
C GLN A 489 -11.77 14.42 3.31
N ALA A 490 -10.52 14.08 3.09
CA ALA A 490 -9.91 14.00 1.77
C ALA A 490 -9.04 12.75 1.70
N ILE A 491 -8.97 12.15 0.53
CA ILE A 491 -8.03 11.05 0.28
C ILE A 491 -6.62 11.58 0.49
N THR A 492 -5.82 10.93 1.33
CA THR A 492 -4.46 11.36 1.59
C THR A 492 -3.51 10.91 0.47
N ASN A 493 -2.55 11.76 0.13
CA ASN A 493 -1.56 11.47 -0.91
C ASN A 493 -0.22 11.03 -0.33
N ARG A 494 -0.09 10.97 0.99
CA ARG A 494 1.16 10.60 1.65
C ARG A 494 0.91 9.56 2.70
N MET A 495 1.62 8.47 2.54
CA MET A 495 1.76 7.46 3.58
C MET A 495 2.97 7.79 4.45
N LEU A 496 2.89 7.51 5.74
CA LEU A 496 4.09 7.47 6.57
C LEU A 496 5.04 6.42 5.99
N PRO A 497 6.37 6.64 6.02
CA PRO A 497 7.32 5.68 5.51
C PRO A 497 7.05 4.33 6.17
N LEU A 498 6.69 3.36 5.34
CA LEU A 498 6.19 2.05 5.76
C LEU A 498 7.26 1.15 6.38
N ARG A 499 8.56 1.52 6.33
CA ARG A 499 9.60 0.59 6.80
C ARG A 499 10.76 1.32 7.45
N GLY A 500 10.77 1.26 8.77
CA GLY A 500 11.96 1.39 9.59
C GLY A 500 12.74 0.08 9.69
N LEU A 501 13.68 0.01 10.61
CA LEU A 501 14.25 -1.27 11.07
C LEU A 501 13.11 -2.08 11.71
N ASP A 502 13.14 -3.39 11.47
CA ASP A 502 12.27 -4.33 12.15
C ASP A 502 12.49 -4.24 13.67
N ASP A 503 11.42 -4.19 14.46
CA ASP A 503 11.47 -3.97 15.91
C ASP A 503 12.33 -5.01 16.63
N ALA A 504 12.32 -6.26 16.16
CA ALA A 504 13.15 -7.32 16.72
C ALA A 504 14.65 -7.07 16.59
N PHE A 505 15.05 -6.24 15.62
CA PHE A 505 16.44 -5.92 15.30
C PHE A 505 16.77 -4.42 15.43
N ASP A 506 15.87 -3.61 15.96
CA ASP A 506 16.04 -2.17 16.16
C ASP A 506 16.99 -1.88 17.33
N SER A 507 18.28 -1.94 17.05
CA SER A 507 19.36 -1.67 17.98
C SER A 507 20.21 -0.48 17.52
N TRP A 508 21.00 0.12 18.44
CA TRP A 508 21.92 1.20 18.09
C TRP A 508 22.92 0.76 17.00
N ARG A 509 23.33 -0.52 16.98
CA ARG A 509 24.23 -1.09 15.97
C ARG A 509 23.56 -1.13 14.60
N SER A 510 22.31 -1.58 14.54
CA SER A 510 21.51 -1.63 13.31
C SER A 510 21.26 -0.23 12.77
N ARG A 511 20.90 0.72 13.62
CA ARG A 511 20.71 2.14 13.25
C ARG A 511 21.98 2.79 12.72
N LEU A 512 23.11 2.60 13.40
CA LEU A 512 24.40 3.12 12.93
C LEU A 512 24.78 2.51 11.57
N MET A 513 24.61 1.20 11.43
CA MET A 513 24.98 0.52 10.19
C MET A 513 24.04 0.91 9.04
N LEU A 514 22.75 1.10 9.29
CA LEU A 514 21.80 1.62 8.31
C LEU A 514 22.25 3.00 7.82
N ALA A 515 22.58 3.92 8.73
CA ALA A 515 23.08 5.25 8.37
C ALA A 515 24.39 5.18 7.53
N VAL A 516 25.28 4.26 7.84
CA VAL A 516 26.50 4.02 7.05
C VAL A 516 26.16 3.51 5.65
N VAL A 517 25.23 2.54 5.55
CA VAL A 517 24.82 1.96 4.26
C VAL A 517 24.09 2.99 3.41
N GLU A 518 23.20 3.81 3.98
CA GLU A 518 22.51 4.90 3.29
C GLU A 518 23.48 5.92 2.66
N VAL A 519 24.62 6.13 3.31
CA VAL A 519 25.67 7.01 2.79
C VAL A 519 26.56 6.31 1.75
N LEU A 520 26.91 5.06 1.96
CA LEU A 520 27.86 4.34 1.09
C LEU A 520 27.21 3.84 -0.20
N GLN A 521 25.98 3.33 -0.12
CA GLN A 521 25.29 2.71 -1.26
C GLN A 521 25.21 3.62 -2.49
N PRO A 522 24.66 4.84 -2.41
CA PRO A 522 24.56 5.72 -3.57
C PRO A 522 25.92 6.17 -4.10
N ARG A 523 26.93 6.32 -3.21
CA ARG A 523 28.28 6.69 -3.61
C ARG A 523 29.00 5.59 -4.37
N LEU A 524 28.89 4.34 -3.91
CA LEU A 524 29.45 3.18 -4.62
C LEU A 524 28.83 3.03 -6.00
N ARG A 525 27.51 3.18 -6.09
CA ARG A 525 26.76 3.09 -7.32
C ARG A 525 27.16 4.19 -8.30
N ALA A 526 27.19 5.45 -7.85
CA ALA A 526 27.61 6.59 -8.65
C ALA A 526 29.08 6.50 -9.10
N TRP A 527 29.98 6.01 -8.23
CA TRP A 527 31.38 5.80 -8.56
C TRP A 527 31.55 4.78 -9.69
N MET A 528 30.85 3.65 -9.59
CA MET A 528 30.92 2.61 -10.63
C MET A 528 30.30 3.06 -11.96
N ARG A 529 29.25 3.88 -11.91
CA ARG A 529 28.60 4.47 -13.08
C ARG A 529 29.51 5.50 -13.77
N ASN A 530 30.03 6.46 -13.02
CA ASN A 530 30.68 7.66 -13.57
C ASN A 530 32.20 7.60 -13.56
N ARG A 531 32.83 6.63 -12.85
CA ARG A 531 34.26 6.61 -12.50
C ARG A 531 34.76 7.92 -11.86
N ARG A 532 33.86 8.71 -11.25
CA ARG A 532 34.16 9.95 -10.54
C ARG A 532 33.51 9.90 -9.17
N PHE A 533 34.25 10.38 -8.16
CA PHE A 533 33.71 10.50 -6.80
C PHE A 533 32.80 11.72 -6.73
N VAL A 534 31.49 11.53 -6.61
CA VAL A 534 30.53 12.62 -6.39
C VAL A 534 30.34 12.76 -4.88
N LEU A 535 30.89 13.83 -4.30
CA LEU A 535 30.88 14.07 -2.84
C LEU A 535 29.50 14.44 -2.28
N PHE A 536 28.61 14.96 -3.11
CA PHE A 536 27.28 15.39 -2.68
C PHE A 536 26.22 15.10 -3.75
N GLN A 537 25.45 14.04 -3.58
CA GLN A 537 24.10 13.98 -4.14
C GLN A 537 23.17 14.74 -3.19
N LYS A 538 22.49 15.78 -3.69
CA LYS A 538 21.31 16.28 -2.99
C LYS A 538 20.26 15.17 -3.02
N GLN A 539 20.17 14.41 -1.94
CA GLN A 539 18.97 13.60 -1.74
C GLN A 539 17.76 14.56 -1.76
N PRO A 540 16.66 14.20 -2.42
CA PRO A 540 15.42 14.91 -2.18
C PRO A 540 15.19 14.86 -0.68
N ARG A 541 15.22 16.03 -0.03
CA ARG A 541 14.94 16.13 1.40
C ARG A 541 13.62 15.44 1.63
N ALA A 542 13.64 14.38 2.45
CA ALA A 542 12.42 13.84 3.00
C ALA A 542 11.68 15.03 3.63
N LEU A 543 10.58 15.41 3.01
CA LEU A 543 9.73 16.45 3.55
C LEU A 543 9.28 15.92 4.92
N TRP A 544 9.79 16.53 6.02
CA TRP A 544 9.27 16.31 7.38
C TRP A 544 9.84 15.19 8.27
N SER A 545 11.09 14.83 8.14
CA SER A 545 11.80 14.10 9.22
C SER A 545 12.32 15.03 10.34
N GLU A 546 12.19 16.35 10.19
CA GLU A 546 12.72 17.29 11.16
C GLU A 546 11.67 17.71 12.18
N ALA A 547 12.02 17.64 13.46
CA ALA A 547 11.19 18.14 14.55
C ALA A 547 10.76 19.61 14.32
N PRO A 548 9.55 19.99 14.71
CA PRO A 548 9.14 21.39 14.66
C PRO A 548 10.07 22.25 15.52
N THR A 549 10.29 23.51 15.11
CA THR A 549 11.08 24.46 15.92
C THR A 549 10.33 24.82 17.19
N GLY A 550 8.99 24.82 17.15
CA GLY A 550 8.14 25.05 18.29
C GLY A 550 6.68 24.71 18.00
N GLU A 551 5.91 24.61 19.07
CA GLU A 551 4.46 24.43 19.01
C GLU A 551 3.77 25.25 20.10
N PHE A 552 2.51 25.59 19.89
CA PHE A 552 1.65 26.20 20.90
C PHE A 552 0.19 25.88 20.61
N THR A 553 -0.65 25.99 21.63
CA THR A 553 -2.10 25.83 21.52
C THR A 553 -2.81 27.16 21.71
N LEU A 554 -3.91 27.32 20.98
CA LEU A 554 -4.85 28.45 21.13
C LEU A 554 -6.24 27.86 21.32
N ASP A 555 -7.04 28.44 22.16
CA ASP A 555 -8.47 28.17 22.25
C ASP A 555 -9.20 29.17 21.36
N SER A 556 -10.09 28.72 20.47
CA SER A 556 -10.91 29.59 19.66
C SER A 556 -11.90 30.34 20.56
N PRO A 557 -11.88 31.67 20.57
CA PRO A 557 -12.84 32.41 21.35
C PRO A 557 -14.21 32.40 20.68
N GLY A 558 -15.23 32.17 21.45
CA GLY A 558 -16.60 32.53 21.10
C GLY A 558 -17.49 31.45 20.50
N GLY A 559 -17.27 30.14 20.80
CA GLY A 559 -18.26 29.11 20.50
C GLY A 559 -18.47 28.77 19.01
N GLU A 560 -17.63 29.31 18.12
CA GLU A 560 -17.64 28.91 16.72
C GLU A 560 -17.11 27.49 16.56
N GLY A 561 -17.83 26.66 15.80
CA GLY A 561 -17.40 25.30 15.48
C GLY A 561 -16.09 25.31 14.69
N ARG A 562 -15.38 24.18 14.71
CA ARG A 562 -14.11 23.96 14.01
C ARG A 562 -14.16 24.42 12.55
N GLU A 563 -15.22 24.09 11.82
CA GLU A 563 -15.41 24.40 10.40
C GLU A 563 -15.51 25.90 10.14
N SER A 564 -16.26 26.63 10.97
CA SER A 564 -16.36 28.09 10.88
C SER A 564 -15.00 28.75 11.07
N PHE A 565 -14.22 28.24 12.03
CA PHE A 565 -12.88 28.73 12.29
C PHE A 565 -11.92 28.46 11.13
N LEU A 566 -11.91 27.25 10.56
CA LEU A 566 -11.11 26.91 9.39
C LEU A 566 -11.46 27.80 8.18
N ASN A 567 -12.74 28.06 7.96
CA ASN A 567 -13.21 28.96 6.90
C ASN A 567 -12.73 30.41 7.09
N ILE A 568 -12.71 30.91 8.33
CA ILE A 568 -12.16 32.24 8.65
C ILE A 568 -10.67 32.27 8.30
N LEU A 569 -9.90 31.26 8.68
CA LEU A 569 -8.47 31.21 8.39
C LEU A 569 -8.19 31.17 6.89
N MET A 570 -8.98 30.42 6.11
CA MET A 570 -8.83 30.37 4.65
C MET A 570 -9.08 31.74 4.02
N LYS A 571 -10.06 32.50 4.50
CA LYS A 571 -10.30 33.91 4.07
C LYS A 571 -9.09 34.80 4.38
N HIS A 572 -8.26 34.47 5.36
CA HIS A 572 -7.06 35.19 5.72
C HIS A 572 -5.76 34.61 5.13
N GLY A 573 -5.89 33.86 4.02
CA GLY A 573 -4.76 33.40 3.23
C GLY A 573 -4.09 32.14 3.76
N TRP A 574 -4.73 31.40 4.66
CA TRP A 574 -4.36 30.03 4.96
C TRP A 574 -4.88 29.12 3.84
N LYS A 575 -4.12 28.08 3.52
CA LYS A 575 -4.45 27.11 2.48
C LYS A 575 -4.62 25.73 3.09
N PRO A 576 -5.53 24.91 2.59
CA PRO A 576 -5.56 23.50 2.95
C PRO A 576 -4.17 22.87 2.73
N SER A 577 -3.75 22.03 3.68
CA SER A 577 -2.43 21.41 3.63
C SER A 577 -2.46 20.19 2.73
N TYR A 578 -2.37 20.38 1.42
CA TYR A 578 -2.26 19.29 0.44
C TYR A 578 -0.91 18.57 0.47
N ARG A 579 0.11 19.19 1.08
CA ARG A 579 1.47 18.61 1.14
C ARG A 579 1.67 17.69 2.33
N SER A 580 0.80 17.78 3.31
CA SER A 580 0.86 16.97 4.51
C SER A 580 -0.55 16.74 5.03
N ASP A 581 -1.07 15.56 4.82
CA ASP A 581 -2.40 15.14 5.26
C ASP A 581 -2.52 15.07 6.81
N LEU A 582 -1.41 15.34 7.50
CA LEU A 582 -1.32 15.41 8.95
C LEU A 582 -1.80 16.74 9.53
N TRP A 583 -2.12 17.72 8.67
CA TRP A 583 -2.47 19.08 9.08
C TRP A 583 -3.70 19.58 8.34
N ASP A 584 -4.52 20.37 9.00
CA ASP A 584 -5.70 20.98 8.38
C ASP A 584 -5.33 22.08 7.40
N LEU A 585 -4.50 23.02 7.84
CA LEU A 585 -4.11 24.19 7.08
C LEU A 585 -2.60 24.45 7.14
N GLU A 586 -2.09 25.10 6.10
CA GLU A 586 -0.71 25.59 6.04
C GLU A 586 -0.62 27.05 5.61
N LYS A 587 0.46 27.70 6.00
CA LYS A 587 0.81 29.06 5.58
C LYS A 587 2.32 29.17 5.35
N TYR A 588 2.73 30.12 4.51
CA TYR A 588 4.14 30.35 4.18
C TYR A 588 4.84 29.10 3.62
N ASP A 589 4.21 28.46 2.61
CA ASP A 589 4.73 27.27 1.94
C ASP A 589 5.08 26.12 2.90
N GLY A 590 4.23 25.91 3.89
CA GLY A 590 4.38 24.82 4.85
C GLY A 590 5.31 25.11 6.02
N ARG A 591 5.75 26.36 6.22
CA ARG A 591 6.55 26.74 7.41
C ARG A 591 5.72 26.83 8.69
N VAL A 592 4.43 27.07 8.55
CA VAL A 592 3.47 27.05 9.67
C VAL A 592 2.39 26.05 9.34
N LEU A 593 2.18 25.13 10.23
CA LEU A 593 1.19 24.05 10.10
C LEU A 593 0.22 24.14 11.26
N MET A 594 -1.03 23.83 11.01
CA MET A 594 -2.08 23.90 12.00
C MET A 594 -2.93 22.61 11.96
N ALA A 595 -3.16 22.05 13.14
CA ALA A 595 -4.18 21.03 13.37
C ALA A 595 -5.19 21.57 14.39
N THR A 596 -6.44 21.23 14.23
CA THR A 596 -7.51 21.67 15.10
C THR A 596 -8.17 20.48 15.80
N GLU A 597 -8.61 20.71 17.05
CA GLU A 597 -9.42 19.77 17.83
C GLU A 597 -10.67 20.51 18.32
N ARG A 598 -11.75 19.76 18.56
CA ARG A 598 -12.94 20.33 19.23
C ARG A 598 -12.63 20.69 20.68
N GLY A 599 -12.94 21.89 21.06
CA GLY A 599 -12.88 22.33 22.44
C GLY A 599 -14.11 21.88 23.24
N ASN A 600 -13.97 21.79 24.55
CA ASN A 600 -15.11 21.61 25.44
C ASN A 600 -16.07 22.81 25.32
N GLY A 601 -17.37 22.52 25.14
CA GLY A 601 -18.39 23.57 25.03
C GLY A 601 -18.61 24.14 23.63
N GLY A 602 -18.19 23.43 22.56
CA GLY A 602 -18.44 23.80 21.16
C GLY A 602 -17.40 24.72 20.52
N GLY A 603 -16.38 25.16 21.26
CA GLY A 603 -15.21 25.85 20.72
C GLY A 603 -14.22 24.91 20.05
N ALA A 604 -13.25 25.46 19.32
CA ALA A 604 -12.16 24.72 18.75
C ALA A 604 -10.87 24.98 19.53
N ARG A 605 -10.10 23.93 19.78
CA ARG A 605 -8.73 24.01 20.27
C ARG A 605 -7.79 23.86 19.08
N ILE A 606 -6.75 24.68 19.01
CA ILE A 606 -5.87 24.78 17.86
C ILE A 606 -4.45 24.48 18.29
N LEU A 607 -3.83 23.49 17.63
CA LEU A 607 -2.41 23.22 17.75
C LEU A 607 -1.69 23.84 16.56
N VAL A 608 -0.77 24.75 16.80
CA VAL A 608 0.09 25.34 15.79
C VAL A 608 1.50 24.82 15.98
N ARG A 609 2.05 24.16 14.95
CA ARG A 609 3.45 23.78 14.87
C ARG A 609 4.14 24.60 13.80
N TYR A 610 5.34 25.07 14.06
CA TYR A 610 6.04 25.95 13.14
C TYR A 610 7.53 25.64 13.02
N ARG A 611 8.10 26.10 11.92
CA ARG A 611 9.54 26.08 11.66
C ARG A 611 10.04 27.51 11.49
N GLY A 612 11.14 27.83 12.17
CA GLY A 612 11.75 29.14 12.11
C GLY A 612 11.14 30.12 13.08
N LYS A 613 10.75 31.31 12.60
CA LYS A 613 10.26 32.39 13.47
C LYS A 613 8.88 32.09 14.04
N ASP A 614 8.71 32.32 15.34
CA ASP A 614 7.45 32.10 16.06
C ASP A 614 6.31 32.92 15.43
N PRO A 615 5.24 32.30 14.94
CA PRO A 615 4.13 32.98 14.28
C PRO A 615 3.03 33.46 15.24
N ARG A 616 3.21 33.35 16.57
CA ARG A 616 2.14 33.67 17.57
C ARG A 616 1.53 35.04 17.32
N LYS A 617 2.35 36.05 17.09
CA LYS A 617 1.84 37.42 16.84
C LYS A 617 0.93 37.51 15.60
N SER A 618 1.24 36.77 14.55
CA SER A 618 0.43 36.79 13.32
C SER A 618 -0.82 35.91 13.41
N VAL A 619 -0.82 34.92 14.26
CA VAL A 619 -1.98 34.02 14.48
C VAL A 619 -2.94 34.64 15.51
N THR A 620 -2.44 35.24 16.58
CA THR A 620 -3.28 35.91 17.61
C THR A 620 -3.94 37.22 17.11
N LEU A 621 -3.36 37.91 16.13
CA LEU A 621 -4.00 39.08 15.51
C LEU A 621 -5.28 38.71 14.73
N LEU A 622 -5.39 37.49 14.23
CA LEU A 622 -6.60 37.00 13.59
C LEU A 622 -7.74 36.76 14.59
N ASP A 623 -7.40 36.43 15.84
CA ASP A 623 -8.32 36.26 16.95
C ASP A 623 -8.98 37.61 17.39
N GLN A 624 -8.24 38.68 17.27
CA GLN A 624 -8.75 40.02 17.62
C GLN A 624 -9.60 40.67 16.52
N SER A 625 -9.42 40.27 15.26
CA SER A 625 -10.21 40.77 14.14
C SER A 625 -11.58 40.09 14.02
N SER A 626 -11.74 38.88 14.51
CA SER A 626 -13.04 38.19 14.58
C SER A 626 -13.97 38.77 15.66
N LYS A 627 -13.45 39.55 16.61
CA LYS A 627 -14.25 40.25 17.65
C LYS A 627 -14.81 41.59 17.21
N LYS A 628 -14.54 42.00 15.95
CA LYS A 628 -14.98 43.32 15.40
C LYS A 628 -15.92 43.24 14.19
N VAL A 629 -16.46 42.04 13.87
CA VAL A 629 -17.50 41.87 12.83
C VAL A 629 -18.82 41.44 13.46
#